data_edbf9f9b13e80abc18092ab8e9642a38
#
_entry.id   edbf9f9b13e80abc18092ab8e9642a38
#
_cell.length_a   1.000
_cell.length_b   1.000
_cell.length_c   1.000
_cell.angle_alpha   90.00
_cell.angle_beta   90.00
_cell.angle_gamma   90.00
#
_symmetry.space_group_name_H-M   'P 1'
#
loop_
_entity.id
_entity.type
_entity.pdbx_description
1 polymer ?
#
loop_
_entity_poly.entity_id
_entity_poly.type
_entity_poly.pdbx_seq_one_letter_code
_entity_poly.pdbx_strand_id
1 'polypeptide(L)'
;MPVMSFLDRIQVELVETHPRNVLFIRQKLSTDDYAAGYGMYFAKLYERIAIETLTLQGTPMTVYHSPEYDPAGNETEFAIPVAEAVKGTRDFPGGLCARSVLKGAYPELTAVYARLRRWVEEEGYTLTGSPYEIYVTDPLKTGDAGDLVTEVYFPVKKK
;
A
#
# COMPACT_ATOMS: atom_id res chain seq x y z
N MET A 1 28.88 9.32 21.25
CA MET A 1 27.50 9.59 20.87
C MET A 1 27.01 8.54 19.88
N PRO A 2 25.91 7.86 20.17
CA PRO A 2 25.42 6.86 19.24
C PRO A 2 24.96 7.51 17.93
N VAL A 3 25.33 6.90 16.83
CA VAL A 3 24.85 7.33 15.51
C VAL A 3 23.44 6.82 15.31
N MET A 4 22.53 7.69 14.93
CA MET A 4 21.17 7.31 14.59
C MET A 4 21.20 6.32 13.42
N SER A 5 20.55 5.16 13.58
CA SER A 5 20.49 4.16 12.52
C SER A 5 19.65 4.70 11.34
N PHE A 6 19.83 4.11 10.17
CA PHE A 6 19.03 4.48 9.00
C PHE A 6 17.53 4.38 9.29
N LEU A 7 17.10 3.30 9.99
CA LEU A 7 15.69 3.11 10.34
C LEU A 7 15.15 4.21 11.22
N ASP A 8 15.96 4.74 12.15
CA ASP A 8 15.51 5.81 13.06
C ASP A 8 15.23 7.12 12.35
N ARG A 9 15.75 7.30 11.13
CA ARG A 9 15.51 8.49 10.30
C ARG A 9 14.18 8.44 9.55
N ILE A 10 13.57 7.26 9.46
CA ILE A 10 12.29 7.09 8.79
C ILE A 10 11.19 7.55 9.74
N GLN A 11 10.44 8.57 9.31
CA GLN A 11 9.38 9.15 10.12
C GLN A 11 8.14 8.27 10.11
N VAL A 12 7.55 8.09 11.29
CA VAL A 12 6.26 7.40 11.45
C VAL A 12 5.29 8.34 12.14
N GLU A 13 4.07 8.41 11.64
CA GLU A 13 3.01 9.22 12.25
C GLU A 13 1.72 8.40 12.38
N LEU A 14 0.93 8.72 13.39
CA LEU A 14 -0.42 8.17 13.52
C LEU A 14 -1.38 9.05 12.74
N VAL A 15 -2.21 8.43 11.90
CA VAL A 15 -3.21 9.14 11.11
C VAL A 15 -4.55 8.40 11.19
N GLU A 16 -5.64 9.16 11.12
CA GLU A 16 -6.98 8.61 10.92
C GLU A 16 -7.29 8.64 9.44
N THR A 17 -7.61 7.48 8.87
CA THR A 17 -8.03 7.38 7.47
C THR A 17 -9.54 7.27 7.37
N HIS A 18 -10.08 7.70 6.22
CA HIS A 18 -11.51 7.62 5.96
C HIS A 18 -11.84 6.42 5.07
N PRO A 19 -13.04 5.82 5.22
CA PRO A 19 -13.50 4.77 4.31
C PRO A 19 -13.51 5.27 2.87
N ARG A 20 -13.21 4.36 1.94
CA ARG A 20 -13.26 4.66 0.50
C ARG A 20 -13.80 3.47 -0.26
N ASN A 21 -14.41 3.76 -1.40
CA ASN A 21 -14.88 2.73 -2.31
C ASN A 21 -13.78 2.43 -3.31
N VAL A 22 -13.40 1.16 -3.47
CA VAL A 22 -12.31 0.77 -4.36
C VAL A 22 -12.75 -0.30 -5.35
N LEU A 23 -12.34 -0.14 -6.61
CA LEU A 23 -12.38 -1.21 -7.60
C LEU A 23 -11.13 -2.06 -7.37
N PHE A 24 -11.27 -3.39 -7.28
CA PHE A 24 -10.16 -4.23 -6.86
C PHE A 24 -10.07 -5.56 -7.60
N ILE A 25 -8.86 -6.12 -7.61
CA ILE A 25 -8.57 -7.49 -8.02
C ILE A 25 -7.71 -8.10 -6.90
N ARG A 26 -8.12 -9.25 -6.38
CA ARG A 26 -7.36 -9.98 -5.37
C ARG A 26 -6.83 -11.28 -5.97
N GLN A 27 -5.52 -11.51 -5.83
CA GLN A 27 -4.83 -12.68 -6.38
C GLN A 27 -3.78 -13.19 -5.41
N LYS A 28 -3.54 -14.51 -5.48
CA LYS A 28 -2.40 -15.11 -4.81
C LYS A 28 -1.20 -15.06 -5.75
N LEU A 29 -0.16 -14.36 -5.36
CA LEU A 29 1.04 -14.14 -6.18
C LEU A 29 2.27 -14.75 -5.55
N SER A 30 3.06 -15.48 -6.35
CA SER A 30 4.41 -15.91 -5.98
C SER A 30 5.38 -14.74 -6.12
N THR A 31 6.59 -14.91 -5.59
CA THR A 31 7.66 -13.90 -5.77
C THR A 31 7.89 -13.58 -7.24
N ASP A 32 7.89 -14.60 -8.10
CA ASP A 32 8.17 -14.42 -9.53
C ASP A 32 7.05 -13.67 -10.25
N ASP A 33 5.83 -13.69 -9.71
CA ASP A 33 4.66 -13.06 -10.33
C ASP A 33 4.52 -11.57 -9.99
N TYR A 34 5.21 -11.07 -8.97
CA TYR A 34 4.98 -9.71 -8.47
C TYR A 34 5.30 -8.62 -9.51
N ALA A 35 6.46 -8.68 -10.15
CA ALA A 35 6.88 -7.63 -11.07
C ALA A 35 5.91 -7.47 -12.25
N ALA A 36 5.52 -8.59 -12.86
CA ALA A 36 4.55 -8.59 -13.96
C ALA A 36 3.12 -8.30 -13.46
N GLY A 37 2.80 -8.77 -12.24
CA GLY A 37 1.48 -8.65 -11.65
C GLY A 37 1.05 -7.20 -11.41
N TYR A 38 1.93 -6.37 -10.88
CA TYR A 38 1.61 -4.97 -10.65
C TYR A 38 1.14 -4.27 -11.93
N GLY A 39 1.92 -4.36 -13.00
CA GLY A 39 1.57 -3.74 -14.28
C GLY A 39 0.30 -4.32 -14.87
N MET A 40 0.17 -5.64 -14.88
CA MET A 40 -0.97 -6.33 -15.48
C MET A 40 -2.29 -6.03 -14.77
N TYR A 41 -2.32 -6.14 -13.43
CA TYR A 41 -3.56 -5.97 -12.68
C TYR A 41 -4.00 -4.51 -12.62
N PHE A 42 -3.10 -3.57 -12.48
CA PHE A 42 -3.47 -2.16 -12.57
C PHE A 42 -3.95 -1.77 -13.97
N ALA A 43 -3.34 -2.32 -15.02
CA ALA A 43 -3.82 -2.09 -16.38
C ALA A 43 -5.27 -2.59 -16.57
N LYS A 44 -5.59 -3.76 -16.02
CA LYS A 44 -6.96 -4.30 -16.05
C LYS A 44 -7.95 -3.40 -15.30
N LEU A 45 -7.56 -2.87 -14.16
CA LEU A 45 -8.40 -1.96 -13.38
C LEU A 45 -8.64 -0.64 -14.14
N TYR A 46 -7.60 -0.04 -14.72
CA TYR A 46 -7.73 1.17 -15.50
C TYR A 46 -8.56 0.97 -16.77
N GLU A 47 -8.42 -0.18 -17.42
CA GLU A 47 -9.25 -0.52 -18.58
C GLU A 47 -10.73 -0.55 -18.20
N ARG A 48 -11.05 -1.18 -17.09
CA ARG A 48 -12.42 -1.25 -16.58
C ARG A 48 -12.98 0.12 -16.22
N ILE A 49 -12.16 0.96 -15.59
CA ILE A 49 -12.53 2.34 -15.25
C ILE A 49 -12.87 3.12 -16.52
N ALA A 50 -12.08 2.97 -17.59
CA ALA A 50 -12.31 3.64 -18.85
C ALA A 50 -13.58 3.13 -19.54
N ILE A 51 -13.77 1.81 -19.62
CA ILE A 51 -14.93 1.20 -20.30
C ILE A 51 -16.22 1.56 -19.58
N GLU A 52 -16.25 1.51 -18.26
CA GLU A 52 -17.46 1.78 -17.46
C GLU A 52 -17.61 3.25 -17.06
N THR A 53 -16.68 4.09 -17.49
CA THR A 53 -16.68 5.53 -17.20
C THR A 53 -16.76 5.82 -15.69
N LEU A 54 -15.93 5.11 -14.91
CA LEU A 54 -15.86 5.31 -13.47
C LEU A 54 -15.02 6.54 -13.13
N THR A 55 -15.36 7.19 -12.02
CA THR A 55 -14.69 8.41 -11.56
C THR A 55 -13.56 8.09 -10.58
N LEU A 56 -12.32 8.43 -10.93
CA LEU A 56 -11.18 8.24 -10.05
C LEU A 56 -11.32 9.11 -8.80
N GLN A 57 -11.07 8.50 -7.62
CA GLN A 57 -11.10 9.18 -6.32
C GLN A 57 -9.75 9.12 -5.60
N GLY A 58 -8.73 8.54 -6.21
CA GLY A 58 -7.40 8.43 -5.65
C GLY A 58 -6.46 7.67 -6.55
N THR A 59 -5.25 7.43 -6.06
CA THR A 59 -4.19 6.74 -6.79
C THR A 59 -4.20 5.24 -6.47
N PRO A 60 -3.52 4.42 -7.29
CA PRO A 60 -3.48 2.96 -7.07
C PRO A 60 -2.93 2.56 -5.71
N MET A 61 -3.43 1.45 -5.20
CA MET A 61 -3.06 0.87 -3.91
C MET A 61 -2.76 -0.61 -4.06
N THR A 62 -1.88 -1.12 -3.21
CA THR A 62 -1.67 -2.57 -3.05
C THR A 62 -1.86 -2.93 -1.58
N VAL A 63 -2.70 -3.93 -1.31
CA VAL A 63 -2.97 -4.42 0.04
C VAL A 63 -2.39 -5.82 0.18
N TYR A 64 -1.60 -6.04 1.24
CA TYR A 64 -0.92 -7.30 1.50
C TYR A 64 -1.64 -8.05 2.61
N HIS A 65 -2.43 -9.07 2.23
CA HIS A 65 -3.31 -9.79 3.14
C HIS A 65 -2.66 -10.98 3.84
N SER A 66 -1.54 -11.49 3.31
CA SER A 66 -0.84 -12.59 3.97
C SER A 66 -0.05 -12.07 5.17
N PRO A 67 -0.21 -12.67 6.37
CA PRO A 67 0.46 -12.18 7.58
C PRO A 67 1.98 -12.36 7.52
N GLU A 68 2.46 -13.36 6.77
CA GLU A 68 3.87 -13.62 6.56
C GLU A 68 4.15 -13.79 5.07
N TYR A 69 5.33 -13.35 4.65
CA TYR A 69 5.76 -13.50 3.28
C TYR A 69 6.07 -14.96 2.96
N ASP A 70 5.46 -15.49 1.90
CA ASP A 70 5.69 -16.83 1.39
C ASP A 70 6.09 -16.73 -0.09
N PRO A 71 7.30 -17.21 -0.47
CA PRO A 71 7.71 -17.17 -1.88
C PRO A 71 6.76 -17.91 -2.83
N ALA A 72 6.02 -18.91 -2.33
CA ALA A 72 5.09 -19.70 -3.14
C ALA A 72 3.78 -18.97 -3.43
N GLY A 73 3.36 -18.06 -2.58
CA GLY A 73 2.14 -17.28 -2.84
C GLY A 73 1.69 -16.43 -1.68
N ASN A 74 1.32 -15.20 -1.99
CA ASN A 74 0.82 -14.22 -1.03
C ASN A 74 -0.47 -13.62 -1.55
N GLU A 75 -1.48 -13.54 -0.66
CA GLU A 75 -2.74 -12.88 -0.98
C GLU A 75 -2.51 -11.39 -1.15
N THR A 76 -2.69 -10.90 -2.36
CA THR A 76 -2.42 -9.51 -2.73
C THR A 76 -3.64 -8.90 -3.39
N GLU A 77 -3.99 -7.71 -2.98
CA GLU A 77 -5.12 -6.97 -3.56
C GLU A 77 -4.61 -5.71 -4.23
N PHE A 78 -4.96 -5.55 -5.52
CA PHE A 78 -4.71 -4.34 -6.28
C PHE A 78 -6.00 -3.54 -6.32
N ALA A 79 -5.96 -2.27 -5.97
CA ALA A 79 -7.16 -1.46 -5.82
C ALA A 79 -6.95 -0.03 -6.33
N ILE A 80 -8.02 0.55 -6.87
CA ILE A 80 -8.05 1.95 -7.28
C ILE A 80 -9.33 2.57 -6.74
N PRO A 81 -9.25 3.65 -5.95
CA PRO A 81 -10.44 4.32 -5.45
C PRO A 81 -11.27 4.92 -6.57
N VAL A 82 -12.57 4.62 -6.56
CA VAL A 82 -13.56 5.15 -7.52
C VAL A 82 -14.83 5.57 -6.79
N ALA A 83 -15.56 6.50 -7.39
CA ALA A 83 -16.77 7.04 -6.75
C ALA A 83 -17.95 6.06 -6.80
N GLU A 84 -18.06 5.27 -7.86
CA GLU A 84 -19.23 4.44 -8.14
C GLU A 84 -19.13 3.07 -7.45
N ALA A 85 -20.21 2.65 -6.80
CA ALA A 85 -20.34 1.31 -6.25
C ALA A 85 -20.95 0.40 -7.32
N VAL A 86 -20.11 -0.43 -7.94
CA VAL A 86 -20.49 -1.34 -9.02
C VAL A 86 -19.93 -2.73 -8.73
N LYS A 87 -20.24 -3.71 -9.57
CA LYS A 87 -19.67 -5.04 -9.43
C LYS A 87 -18.14 -4.99 -9.47
N GLY A 88 -17.48 -5.60 -8.50
CA GLY A 88 -16.00 -5.59 -8.40
C GLY A 88 -15.47 -4.45 -7.55
N THR A 89 -16.34 -3.64 -6.94
CA THR A 89 -15.95 -2.65 -5.93
C THR A 89 -16.28 -3.17 -4.53
N ARG A 90 -15.60 -2.61 -3.55
CA ARG A 90 -15.89 -2.85 -2.13
C ARG A 90 -15.55 -1.61 -1.30
N ASP A 91 -16.11 -1.57 -0.10
CA ASP A 91 -15.71 -0.57 0.88
C ASP A 91 -14.34 -0.94 1.46
N PHE A 92 -13.41 0.00 1.39
CA PHE A 92 -12.11 -0.12 2.05
C PHE A 92 -12.21 0.65 3.37
N PRO A 93 -12.05 -0.03 4.52
CA PRO A 93 -12.32 0.60 5.80
C PRO A 93 -11.31 1.69 6.14
N GLY A 94 -11.80 2.72 6.82
CA GLY A 94 -10.96 3.72 7.46
C GLY A 94 -10.59 3.31 8.87
N GLY A 95 -9.78 4.12 9.54
CA GLY A 95 -9.40 3.92 10.93
C GLY A 95 -8.00 4.43 11.23
N LEU A 96 -7.53 4.08 12.41
CA LEU A 96 -6.21 4.50 12.88
C LEU A 96 -5.12 3.69 12.19
N CYS A 97 -4.12 4.38 11.65
CA CYS A 97 -2.97 3.78 11.00
C CYS A 97 -1.67 4.41 11.45
N ALA A 98 -0.62 3.60 11.52
CA ALA A 98 0.75 4.08 11.52
C ALA A 98 1.17 4.24 10.06
N ARG A 99 1.62 5.43 9.69
CA ARG A 99 1.97 5.76 8.31
C ARG A 99 3.41 6.22 8.20
N SER A 100 4.05 5.81 7.11
CA SER A 100 5.35 6.35 6.69
C SER A 100 5.30 6.69 5.21
N VAL A 101 6.03 7.71 4.80
CA VAL A 101 6.10 8.14 3.39
C VAL A 101 7.54 7.96 2.91
N LEU A 102 7.70 7.23 1.82
CA LEU A 102 8.99 7.08 1.15
C LEU A 102 9.04 7.94 -0.09
N LYS A 103 10.05 8.81 -0.19
CA LYS A 103 10.46 9.41 -1.45
C LYS A 103 11.71 8.68 -1.89
N GLY A 104 11.58 7.81 -2.89
CA GLY A 104 12.69 6.98 -3.35
C GLY A 104 12.22 5.76 -4.11
N ALA A 105 13.18 4.94 -4.54
CA ALA A 105 12.93 3.75 -5.32
C ALA A 105 12.25 2.65 -4.49
N TYR A 106 11.42 1.84 -5.13
CA TYR A 106 10.64 0.79 -4.45
C TYR A 106 11.46 -0.21 -3.62
N PRO A 107 12.70 -0.59 -4.00
CA PRO A 107 13.50 -1.46 -3.13
C PRO A 107 13.75 -0.90 -1.73
N GLU A 108 13.69 0.42 -1.56
CA GLU A 108 13.86 1.07 -0.25
C GLU A 108 12.65 0.87 0.66
N LEU A 109 11.51 0.39 0.14
CA LEU A 109 10.32 0.08 0.94
C LEU A 109 10.59 -0.98 2.01
N THR A 110 11.54 -1.88 1.79
CA THR A 110 11.92 -2.89 2.79
C THR A 110 12.29 -2.25 4.13
N ALA A 111 13.05 -1.16 4.10
CA ALA A 111 13.43 -0.43 5.31
C ALA A 111 12.22 0.27 5.96
N VAL A 112 11.30 0.78 5.15
CA VAL A 112 10.08 1.42 5.65
C VAL A 112 9.21 0.42 6.41
N TYR A 113 9.02 -0.77 5.86
CA TYR A 113 8.28 -1.86 6.53
C TYR A 113 8.95 -2.28 7.83
N ALA A 114 10.27 -2.43 7.84
CA ALA A 114 11.02 -2.77 9.05
C ALA A 114 10.84 -1.71 10.14
N ARG A 115 10.88 -0.44 9.76
CA ARG A 115 10.67 0.69 10.68
C ARG A 115 9.26 0.68 11.27
N LEU A 116 8.24 0.46 10.44
CA LEU A 116 6.85 0.43 10.89
C LEU A 116 6.60 -0.74 11.84
N ARG A 117 7.12 -1.93 11.54
CA ARG A 117 6.99 -3.09 12.45
C ARG A 117 7.63 -2.80 13.80
N ARG A 118 8.82 -2.22 13.82
CA ARG A 118 9.51 -1.84 15.05
C ARG A 118 8.72 -0.79 15.83
N TRP A 119 8.20 0.22 15.14
CA TRP A 119 7.41 1.28 15.75
C TRP A 119 6.14 0.73 16.43
N VAL A 120 5.42 -0.15 15.74
CA VAL A 120 4.20 -0.78 16.27
C VAL A 120 4.51 -1.50 17.59
N GLU A 121 5.59 -2.26 17.62
CA GLU A 121 6.00 -3.02 18.79
C GLU A 121 6.46 -2.10 19.93
N GLU A 122 7.35 -1.17 19.64
CA GLU A 122 7.93 -0.24 20.64
C GLU A 122 6.87 0.68 21.25
N GLU A 123 5.92 1.15 20.46
CA GLU A 123 4.91 2.11 20.90
C GLU A 123 3.66 1.46 21.50
N GLY A 124 3.62 0.14 21.56
CA GLY A 124 2.55 -0.59 22.23
C GLY A 124 1.27 -0.67 21.42
N TYR A 125 1.38 -0.80 20.11
CA TYR A 125 0.24 -1.02 19.21
C TYR A 125 0.18 -2.46 18.73
N THR A 126 -0.95 -2.83 18.15
CA THR A 126 -1.13 -4.12 17.47
C THR A 126 -1.83 -3.86 16.13
N LEU A 127 -1.57 -4.73 15.16
CA LEU A 127 -2.18 -4.63 13.85
C LEU A 127 -3.66 -5.00 13.93
N THR A 128 -4.52 -4.22 13.25
CA THR A 128 -5.95 -4.48 13.15
C THR A 128 -6.38 -4.91 11.75
N GLY A 129 -5.50 -4.79 10.76
CA GLY A 129 -5.80 -5.13 9.38
C GLY A 129 -4.54 -5.29 8.55
N SER A 130 -4.75 -5.52 7.27
CA SER A 130 -3.65 -5.75 6.32
C SER A 130 -2.90 -4.46 6.02
N PRO A 131 -1.57 -4.47 6.04
CA PRO A 131 -0.77 -3.33 5.58
C PRO A 131 -1.04 -3.02 4.11
N TYR A 132 -0.94 -1.75 3.74
CA TYR A 132 -1.12 -1.37 2.35
C TYR A 132 -0.24 -0.19 1.95
N GLU A 133 -0.02 -0.08 0.64
CA GLU A 133 0.74 1.00 0.01
C GLU A 133 -0.18 1.81 -0.89
N ILE A 134 0.07 3.12 -0.93
CA ILE A 134 -0.58 4.02 -1.89
C ILE A 134 0.53 4.65 -2.73
N TYR A 135 0.44 4.53 -4.04
CA TYR A 135 1.41 5.09 -4.98
C TYR A 135 0.99 6.50 -5.35
N VAL A 136 1.58 7.49 -4.70
CA VAL A 136 1.23 8.91 -4.90
C VAL A 136 1.66 9.39 -6.28
N THR A 137 2.85 8.96 -6.73
CA THR A 137 3.38 9.28 -8.06
C THR A 137 3.17 8.14 -9.03
N ASP A 138 2.92 8.47 -10.30
CA ASP A 138 2.84 7.48 -11.37
C ASP A 138 4.26 7.14 -11.83
N PRO A 139 4.71 5.87 -11.68
CA PRO A 139 6.07 5.49 -12.07
C PRO A 139 6.33 5.64 -13.57
N LEU A 140 5.28 5.57 -14.40
CA LEU A 140 5.42 5.76 -15.85
C LEU A 140 5.66 7.22 -16.24
N LYS A 141 5.25 8.16 -15.38
CA LYS A 141 5.38 9.60 -15.61
C LYS A 141 6.52 10.23 -14.81
N THR A 142 7.13 9.48 -13.91
CA THR A 142 8.22 9.96 -13.07
C THR A 142 9.55 9.57 -13.73
N GLY A 143 10.37 10.57 -14.06
CA GLY A 143 11.61 10.34 -14.80
C GLY A 143 12.74 9.71 -13.99
N ASP A 144 12.76 9.93 -12.67
CA ASP A 144 13.79 9.43 -11.76
C ASP A 144 13.14 8.60 -10.66
N ALA A 145 13.64 7.38 -10.42
CA ALA A 145 13.15 6.51 -9.34
C ALA A 145 13.27 7.18 -7.96
N GLY A 146 14.24 8.08 -7.78
CA GLY A 146 14.39 8.86 -6.54
C GLY A 146 13.25 9.82 -6.26
N ASP A 147 12.44 10.16 -7.26
CA ASP A 147 11.30 11.07 -7.13
C ASP A 147 9.97 10.33 -6.92
N LEU A 148 9.98 9.00 -6.89
CA LEU A 148 8.77 8.22 -6.58
C LEU A 148 8.36 8.46 -5.14
N VAL A 149 7.06 8.62 -4.91
CA VAL A 149 6.49 8.79 -3.57
C VAL A 149 5.48 7.67 -3.30
N THR A 150 5.73 6.92 -2.24
CA THR A 150 4.88 5.82 -1.78
C THR A 150 4.53 6.03 -0.32
N GLU A 151 3.26 5.94 0.01
CA GLU A 151 2.79 5.93 1.40
C GLU A 151 2.57 4.50 1.83
N VAL A 152 3.00 4.16 3.05
CA VAL A 152 2.81 2.83 3.64
C VAL A 152 1.99 2.97 4.91
N TYR A 153 0.94 2.17 5.03
CA TYR A 153 -0.02 2.21 6.14
C TYR A 153 -0.07 0.87 6.86
N PHE A 154 0.01 0.92 8.18
CA PHE A 154 -0.22 -0.23 9.04
C PHE A 154 -1.46 0.07 9.89
N PRO A 155 -2.61 -0.55 9.61
CA PRO A 155 -3.79 -0.38 10.47
C PRO A 155 -3.50 -0.91 11.87
N VAL A 156 -3.74 -0.08 12.89
CA VAL A 156 -3.33 -0.38 14.27
C VAL A 156 -4.39 0.01 15.29
N LYS A 157 -4.25 -0.55 16.48
CA LYS A 157 -4.95 -0.09 17.68
C LYS A 157 -3.97 -0.16 18.86
N LYS A 158 -4.22 0.64 19.88
CA LYS A 158 -3.45 0.58 21.13
C LYS A 158 -3.71 -0.76 21.83
N LYS A 159 -2.68 -1.36 22.36
CA LYS A 159 -2.81 -2.59 23.17
C LYS A 159 -3.58 -2.33 24.46
#